data_7d3eea29b81e15d400901fb5da4fc5c7
#
_entry.id   7d3eea29b81e15d400901fb5da4fc5c7
#
_cell.length_a   1.000
_cell.length_b   1.000
_cell.length_c   1.000
_cell.angle_alpha   90.00
_cell.angle_beta   90.00
_cell.angle_gamma   90.00
#
_symmetry.space_group_name_H-M   'P 1'
#
loop_
_entity.id
_entity.type
_entity.pdbx_description
1 polymer ?
#
loop_
_entity_poly.entity_id
_entity_poly.type
_entity_poly.pdbx_seq_one_letter_code
_entity_poly.pdbx_strand_id
1 'polypeptide(L)'
;MPITYQYETLATLRERAKDEVGKVVVGQGRAVELLLIAAMARGHVLLEGAPGTGKTSLAKALAASVQGTSNRIQFTPDLLPSDVTGVTIYDQQNHRFEFHRGPVFSSIVLADEINRASPKTQSALLEVMEESRVTVDGVAHEVGRPFLVIATQNPIEQSGTYKLPEAQLDRFMLKTSIGYPTLAVTERILAGVVDRNPSASLSAVITTGAVADMADLAGSVHVDPVIARYAAQLVEHTRASEATRLGVSVRGAISMMRVARVYAAAQGRHFVVPDDIKTLAVPVWAHRLVLDPEAEFSGTTADSIIQRALAAVEAPLARAAG
;
A
#
# COMPACT_ATOMS: atom_id res chain seq x y z
N MET A 1 3.20 15.76 26.43
CA MET A 1 2.06 16.37 25.70
C MET A 1 0.83 15.49 25.89
N PRO A 2 -0.39 16.04 25.99
CA PRO A 2 -1.61 15.23 26.07
C PRO A 2 -1.74 14.34 24.82
N ILE A 3 -2.15 13.10 25.01
CA ILE A 3 -2.29 12.10 23.94
C ILE A 3 -3.15 12.62 22.78
N THR A 4 -4.25 13.31 23.08
CA THR A 4 -5.14 13.92 22.08
C THR A 4 -4.41 14.88 21.13
N TYR A 5 -3.51 15.71 21.61
CA TYR A 5 -2.75 16.66 20.81
C TYR A 5 -1.83 15.96 19.80
N GLN A 6 -1.32 14.78 20.13
CA GLN A 6 -0.47 14.00 19.23
C GLN A 6 -1.26 13.47 18.02
N TYR A 7 -2.50 12.99 18.24
CA TYR A 7 -3.36 12.51 17.14
C TYR A 7 -3.87 13.65 16.25
N GLU A 8 -4.20 14.81 16.83
CA GLU A 8 -4.54 16.02 16.06
C GLU A 8 -3.38 16.47 15.17
N THR A 9 -2.15 16.40 15.68
CA THR A 9 -0.95 16.69 14.91
C THR A 9 -0.77 15.71 13.76
N LEU A 10 -0.99 14.41 13.99
CA LEU A 10 -0.92 13.37 12.95
C LEU A 10 -1.97 13.62 11.85
N ALA A 11 -3.21 13.92 12.22
CA ALA A 11 -4.27 14.24 11.29
C ALA A 11 -3.91 15.46 10.42
N THR A 12 -3.37 16.52 11.03
CA THR A 12 -2.93 17.73 10.32
C THR A 12 -1.80 17.44 9.34
N LEU A 13 -0.79 16.67 9.76
CA LEU A 13 0.35 16.33 8.91
C LEU A 13 -0.08 15.43 7.73
N ARG A 14 -1.01 14.50 7.96
CA ARG A 14 -1.62 13.70 6.88
C ARG A 14 -2.32 14.57 5.84
N GLU A 15 -3.17 15.51 6.26
CA GLU A 15 -3.87 16.41 5.32
C GLU A 15 -2.86 17.25 4.53
N ARG A 16 -1.87 17.83 5.17
CA ARG A 16 -0.82 18.59 4.50
C ARG A 16 -0.05 17.74 3.47
N ALA A 17 0.29 16.49 3.78
CA ALA A 17 0.95 15.58 2.85
C ALA A 17 0.03 15.22 1.67
N LYS A 18 -1.25 14.99 1.93
CA LYS A 18 -2.26 14.71 0.91
C LYS A 18 -2.45 15.91 -0.03
N ASP A 19 -2.51 17.12 0.51
CA ASP A 19 -2.63 18.34 -0.29
C ASP A 19 -1.37 18.57 -1.14
N GLU A 20 -0.19 18.33 -0.57
CA GLU A 20 1.07 18.48 -1.29
C GLU A 20 1.17 17.49 -2.46
N VAL A 21 0.91 16.22 -2.23
CA VAL A 21 0.87 15.19 -3.28
C VAL A 21 -0.23 15.50 -4.29
N GLY A 22 -1.37 16.03 -3.84
CA GLY A 22 -2.51 16.42 -4.66
C GLY A 22 -2.20 17.52 -5.69
N LYS A 23 -1.16 18.34 -5.48
CA LYS A 23 -0.69 19.33 -6.48
C LYS A 23 -0.18 18.65 -7.75
N VAL A 24 0.38 17.46 -7.62
CA VAL A 24 0.98 16.67 -8.72
C VAL A 24 -0.01 15.65 -9.28
N VAL A 25 -0.73 14.98 -8.39
CA VAL A 25 -1.64 13.87 -8.74
C VAL A 25 -3.08 14.30 -8.48
N VAL A 26 -3.57 15.16 -9.38
CA VAL A 26 -4.88 15.78 -9.23
C VAL A 26 -6.01 14.74 -9.37
N GLY A 27 -7.00 14.81 -8.49
CA GLY A 27 -8.19 13.94 -8.53
C GLY A 27 -8.03 12.55 -7.93
N GLN A 28 -6.85 12.21 -7.40
CA GLN A 28 -6.56 10.88 -6.86
C GLN A 28 -6.46 10.86 -5.30
N GLY A 29 -7.20 11.75 -4.63
CA GLY A 29 -7.08 11.96 -3.19
C GLY A 29 -7.27 10.69 -2.35
N ARG A 30 -8.12 9.75 -2.78
CA ARG A 30 -8.33 8.47 -2.08
C ARG A 30 -7.11 7.55 -2.19
N ALA A 31 -6.50 7.44 -3.38
CA ALA A 31 -5.30 6.64 -3.57
C ALA A 31 -4.13 7.22 -2.74
N VAL A 32 -3.95 8.54 -2.75
CA VAL A 32 -2.94 9.22 -1.92
C VAL A 32 -3.15 8.94 -0.44
N GLU A 33 -4.37 9.05 0.05
CA GLU A 33 -4.72 8.75 1.45
C GLU A 33 -4.34 7.32 1.83
N LEU A 34 -4.75 6.34 1.01
CA LEU A 34 -4.44 4.92 1.28
C LEU A 34 -2.94 4.63 1.24
N LEU A 35 -2.17 5.28 0.37
CA LEU A 35 -0.72 5.15 0.32
C LEU A 35 -0.05 5.73 1.57
N LEU A 36 -0.50 6.89 2.05
CA LEU A 36 -0.01 7.48 3.32
C LEU A 36 -0.33 6.57 4.51
N ILE A 37 -1.55 6.02 4.56
CA ILE A 37 -1.97 5.08 5.59
C ILE A 37 -1.11 3.81 5.54
N ALA A 38 -0.84 3.28 4.34
CA ALA A 38 0.01 2.09 4.18
C ALA A 38 1.44 2.35 4.67
N ALA A 39 2.03 3.51 4.34
CA ALA A 39 3.36 3.90 4.81
C ALA A 39 3.43 3.95 6.35
N MET A 40 2.44 4.57 6.99
CA MET A 40 2.33 4.63 8.46
C MET A 40 1.99 3.27 9.07
N ALA A 41 1.25 2.40 8.38
CA ALA A 41 0.97 1.04 8.81
C ALA A 41 2.15 0.08 8.58
N ARG A 42 3.27 0.57 8.03
CA ARG A 42 4.44 -0.25 7.64
C ARG A 42 4.02 -1.39 6.72
N GLY A 43 3.18 -1.09 5.74
CA GLY A 43 2.67 -2.05 4.76
C GLY A 43 2.99 -1.63 3.34
N HIS A 44 2.63 -2.49 2.39
CA HIS A 44 2.87 -2.29 0.96
C HIS A 44 1.56 -2.26 0.21
N VAL A 45 1.53 -1.64 -0.96
CA VAL A 45 0.30 -1.39 -1.73
C VAL A 45 0.39 -2.00 -3.11
N LEU A 46 -0.68 -2.69 -3.51
CA LEU A 46 -0.93 -3.08 -4.88
C LEU A 46 -1.77 -2.00 -5.55
N LEU A 47 -1.21 -1.36 -6.58
CA LEU A 47 -1.83 -0.26 -7.29
C LEU A 47 -2.25 -0.70 -8.70
N GLU A 48 -3.54 -0.79 -8.94
CA GLU A 48 -4.05 -1.05 -10.28
C GLU A 48 -4.27 0.25 -11.04
N GLY A 49 -3.99 0.24 -12.32
CA GLY A 49 -4.24 1.39 -13.17
C GLY A 49 -3.69 1.21 -14.58
N ALA A 50 -4.35 1.85 -15.52
CA ALA A 50 -3.91 1.86 -16.92
C ALA A 50 -2.53 2.53 -17.07
N PRO A 51 -1.79 2.24 -18.13
CA PRO A 51 -0.60 3.00 -18.50
C PRO A 51 -0.90 4.50 -18.62
N GLY A 52 0.06 5.35 -18.23
CA GLY A 52 -0.10 6.80 -18.37
C GLY A 52 -0.98 7.51 -17.33
N THR A 53 -1.47 6.82 -16.29
CA THR A 53 -2.31 7.42 -15.23
C THR A 53 -1.53 8.16 -14.14
N GLY A 54 -0.21 8.32 -14.26
CA GLY A 54 0.60 9.10 -13.31
C GLY A 54 1.15 8.31 -12.12
N LYS A 55 1.21 6.98 -12.18
CA LYS A 55 1.73 6.13 -11.10
C LYS A 55 3.15 6.52 -10.66
N THR A 56 4.05 6.79 -11.61
CA THR A 56 5.43 7.22 -11.32
C THR A 56 5.46 8.60 -10.66
N SER A 57 4.62 9.53 -11.11
CA SER A 57 4.51 10.87 -10.51
C SER A 57 3.98 10.79 -9.08
N LEU A 58 3.03 9.89 -8.83
CA LEU A 58 2.50 9.63 -7.48
C LEU A 58 3.58 9.13 -6.53
N ALA A 59 4.36 8.12 -6.92
CA ALA A 59 5.44 7.58 -6.08
C ALA A 59 6.50 8.64 -5.77
N LYS A 60 6.91 9.43 -6.77
CA LYS A 60 7.87 10.53 -6.59
C LYS A 60 7.33 11.63 -5.68
N ALA A 61 6.06 12.03 -5.89
CA ALA A 61 5.44 13.06 -5.08
C ALA A 61 5.28 12.64 -3.62
N LEU A 62 4.90 11.38 -3.39
CA LEU A 62 4.81 10.82 -2.05
C LEU A 62 6.19 10.81 -1.36
N ALA A 63 7.24 10.36 -2.05
CA ALA A 63 8.60 10.36 -1.49
C ALA A 63 9.08 11.77 -1.15
N ALA A 64 8.86 12.73 -2.03
CA ALA A 64 9.22 14.13 -1.79
C ALA A 64 8.49 14.70 -0.58
N SER A 65 7.19 14.40 -0.41
CA SER A 65 6.38 14.89 0.70
C SER A 65 6.84 14.38 2.08
N VAL A 66 7.52 13.22 2.13
CA VAL A 66 8.03 12.59 3.37
C VAL A 66 9.55 12.66 3.50
N GLN A 67 10.24 13.52 2.78
CA GLN A 67 11.71 13.60 2.73
C GLN A 67 12.39 12.25 2.48
N GLY A 68 11.74 11.36 1.77
CA GLY A 68 12.25 10.05 1.46
C GLY A 68 12.90 9.98 0.09
N THR A 69 13.65 8.90 -0.15
CA THR A 69 14.15 8.56 -1.47
C THR A 69 13.14 7.73 -2.23
N SER A 70 13.13 7.81 -3.57
CA SER A 70 12.31 6.95 -4.42
C SER A 70 13.08 6.33 -5.55
N ASN A 71 12.83 5.06 -5.80
CA ASN A 71 13.31 4.36 -6.99
C ASN A 71 12.15 3.71 -7.74
N ARG A 72 12.32 3.60 -9.06
CA ARG A 72 11.41 2.85 -9.93
C ARG A 72 12.13 1.63 -10.49
N ILE A 73 11.49 0.48 -10.35
CA ILE A 73 11.91 -0.79 -10.95
C ILE A 73 10.87 -1.15 -11.98
N GLN A 74 11.25 -1.17 -13.26
CA GLN A 74 10.39 -1.67 -14.33
C GLN A 74 10.57 -3.18 -14.41
N PHE A 75 9.54 -3.93 -14.11
CA PHE A 75 9.57 -5.37 -14.21
C PHE A 75 9.43 -5.82 -15.66
N THR A 76 10.40 -6.60 -16.13
CA THR A 76 10.46 -7.16 -17.48
C THR A 76 10.79 -8.66 -17.38
N PRO A 77 10.50 -9.47 -18.41
CA PRO A 77 10.75 -10.91 -18.35
C PRO A 77 12.22 -11.30 -18.10
N ASP A 78 13.16 -10.46 -18.50
CA ASP A 78 14.61 -10.62 -18.37
C ASP A 78 15.19 -10.06 -17.05
N LEU A 79 14.39 -9.34 -16.24
CA LEU A 79 14.84 -8.77 -14.97
C LEU A 79 15.25 -9.88 -13.99
N LEU A 80 16.46 -9.77 -13.46
CA LEU A 80 17.00 -10.71 -12.47
C LEU A 80 16.72 -10.27 -11.02
N PRO A 81 16.69 -11.20 -10.05
CA PRO A 81 16.60 -10.85 -8.63
C PRO A 81 17.69 -9.87 -8.17
N SER A 82 18.92 -10.04 -8.65
CA SER A 82 20.06 -9.16 -8.35
C SER A 82 19.86 -7.73 -8.83
N ASP A 83 19.10 -7.51 -9.92
CA ASP A 83 18.80 -6.17 -10.41
C ASP A 83 17.87 -5.41 -9.45
N VAL A 84 17.11 -6.14 -8.63
CA VAL A 84 16.22 -5.60 -7.60
C VAL A 84 16.98 -5.39 -6.28
N THR A 85 17.71 -6.41 -5.82
CA THR A 85 18.31 -6.46 -4.49
C THR A 85 19.72 -5.91 -4.44
N GLY A 86 20.43 -5.93 -5.56
CA GLY A 86 21.85 -5.60 -5.62
C GLY A 86 22.73 -6.85 -5.73
N VAL A 87 24.01 -6.63 -5.92
CA VAL A 87 25.01 -7.67 -6.20
C VAL A 87 26.33 -7.33 -5.55
N THR A 88 27.04 -8.36 -5.12
CA THR A 88 28.43 -8.22 -4.64
C THR A 88 29.38 -8.28 -5.83
N ILE A 89 30.22 -7.26 -5.96
CA ILE A 89 31.22 -7.15 -7.04
C ILE A 89 32.61 -7.15 -6.40
N TYR A 90 33.56 -7.80 -7.06
CA TYR A 90 34.97 -7.74 -6.63
C TYR A 90 35.59 -6.43 -7.10
N ASP A 91 35.98 -5.59 -6.15
CA ASP A 91 36.74 -4.37 -6.40
C ASP A 91 38.22 -4.72 -6.60
N GLN A 92 38.66 -4.62 -7.82
CA GLN A 92 40.08 -4.93 -8.19
C GLN A 92 41.07 -3.93 -7.61
N GLN A 93 40.68 -2.67 -7.35
CA GLN A 93 41.56 -1.65 -6.82
C GLN A 93 41.84 -1.86 -5.34
N ASN A 94 40.80 -2.21 -4.60
CA ASN A 94 40.85 -2.40 -3.15
C ASN A 94 40.99 -3.89 -2.73
N HIS A 95 41.05 -4.81 -3.71
CA HIS A 95 41.15 -6.26 -3.52
C HIS A 95 40.11 -6.82 -2.52
N ARG A 96 38.86 -6.32 -2.60
CA ARG A 96 37.77 -6.75 -1.72
C ARG A 96 36.47 -6.91 -2.47
N PHE A 97 35.59 -7.74 -1.90
CA PHE A 97 34.21 -7.82 -2.34
C PHE A 97 33.42 -6.66 -1.75
N GLU A 98 32.63 -5.97 -2.58
CA GLU A 98 31.81 -4.84 -2.19
C GLU A 98 30.37 -5.03 -2.65
N PHE A 99 29.42 -4.86 -1.72
CA PHE A 99 28.01 -4.98 -2.03
C PHE A 99 27.48 -3.67 -2.64
N HIS A 100 27.07 -3.77 -3.91
CA HIS A 100 26.40 -2.68 -4.62
C HIS A 100 24.89 -2.81 -4.41
N ARG A 101 24.34 -1.88 -3.66
CA ARG A 101 22.93 -1.84 -3.30
C ARG A 101 22.04 -1.69 -4.54
N GLY A 102 21.01 -2.52 -4.66
CA GLY A 102 19.99 -2.42 -5.69
C GLY A 102 18.96 -1.31 -5.42
N PRO A 103 18.06 -1.07 -6.36
CA PRO A 103 17.04 -0.01 -6.26
C PRO A 103 16.05 -0.21 -5.11
N VAL A 104 15.96 -1.39 -4.54
CA VAL A 104 15.09 -1.68 -3.38
C VAL A 104 15.51 -0.90 -2.13
N PHE A 105 16.75 -0.42 -2.05
CA PHE A 105 17.26 0.39 -0.93
C PHE A 105 16.84 1.85 -1.05
N SER A 106 15.53 2.09 -0.98
CA SER A 106 14.94 3.44 -0.94
C SER A 106 13.67 3.44 -0.09
N SER A 107 13.26 4.63 0.35
CA SER A 107 12.08 4.79 1.21
C SER A 107 10.79 4.39 0.50
N ILE A 108 10.70 4.68 -0.81
CA ILE A 108 9.55 4.34 -1.64
C ILE A 108 10.06 3.67 -2.92
N VAL A 109 9.61 2.46 -3.16
CA VAL A 109 9.91 1.67 -4.36
C VAL A 109 8.65 1.54 -5.19
N LEU A 110 8.67 2.05 -6.42
CA LEU A 110 7.65 1.75 -7.42
C LEU A 110 8.09 0.52 -8.22
N ALA A 111 7.48 -0.63 -7.92
CA ALA A 111 7.64 -1.86 -8.69
C ALA A 111 6.61 -1.89 -9.82
N ASP A 112 6.99 -1.36 -10.99
CA ASP A 112 6.06 -1.16 -12.09
C ASP A 112 5.92 -2.44 -12.93
N GLU A 113 4.66 -2.87 -13.15
CA GLU A 113 4.29 -4.08 -13.88
C GLU A 113 4.90 -5.37 -13.29
N ILE A 114 4.75 -5.55 -11.97
CA ILE A 114 5.37 -6.67 -11.24
C ILE A 114 5.05 -8.05 -11.83
N ASN A 115 3.88 -8.20 -12.47
CA ASN A 115 3.44 -9.42 -13.11
C ASN A 115 4.16 -9.76 -14.44
N ARG A 116 5.03 -8.89 -14.95
CA ARG A 116 5.82 -9.16 -16.18
C ARG A 116 7.12 -9.91 -15.92
N ALA A 117 7.69 -9.80 -14.74
CA ALA A 117 8.92 -10.53 -14.43
C ALA A 117 8.65 -11.97 -13.98
N SER A 118 9.72 -12.78 -14.03
CA SER A 118 9.67 -14.18 -13.60
C SER A 118 9.22 -14.32 -12.13
N PRO A 119 8.60 -15.44 -11.74
CA PRO A 119 8.22 -15.70 -10.34
C PRO A 119 9.42 -15.60 -9.37
N LYS A 120 10.63 -15.92 -9.84
CA LYS A 120 11.85 -15.82 -9.02
C LYS A 120 12.17 -14.35 -8.67
N THR A 121 12.05 -13.46 -9.64
CA THR A 121 12.28 -12.03 -9.44
C THR A 121 11.17 -11.38 -8.60
N GLN A 122 9.91 -11.78 -8.83
CA GLN A 122 8.79 -11.37 -7.98
C GLN A 122 9.03 -11.77 -6.53
N SER A 123 9.44 -13.04 -6.28
CA SER A 123 9.70 -13.57 -4.93
C SER A 123 10.80 -12.79 -4.21
N ALA A 124 11.85 -12.37 -4.90
CA ALA A 124 12.92 -11.58 -4.30
C ALA A 124 12.41 -10.23 -3.74
N LEU A 125 11.57 -9.50 -4.48
CA LEU A 125 10.96 -8.27 -3.97
C LEU A 125 10.02 -8.56 -2.80
N LEU A 126 9.18 -9.61 -2.91
CA LEU A 126 8.21 -9.96 -1.88
C LEU A 126 8.87 -10.44 -0.58
N GLU A 127 10.06 -11.05 -0.66
CA GLU A 127 10.87 -11.39 0.51
C GLU A 127 11.36 -10.11 1.22
N VAL A 128 11.90 -9.15 0.46
CA VAL A 128 12.33 -7.87 1.03
C VAL A 128 11.16 -7.11 1.66
N MET A 129 9.97 -7.18 1.07
CA MET A 129 8.76 -6.58 1.66
C MET A 129 8.41 -7.18 3.03
N GLU A 130 8.61 -8.48 3.19
CA GLU A 130 8.28 -9.19 4.44
C GLU A 130 9.36 -9.02 5.51
N GLU A 131 10.63 -9.18 5.12
CA GLU A 131 11.77 -9.18 6.02
C GLU A 131 12.33 -7.77 6.33
N SER A 132 11.99 -6.75 5.50
CA SER A 132 12.57 -5.40 5.53
C SER A 132 14.09 -5.38 5.44
N ARG A 133 14.68 -6.41 4.84
CA ARG A 133 16.12 -6.58 4.63
C ARG A 133 16.40 -7.41 3.38
N VAL A 134 17.62 -7.29 2.87
CA VAL A 134 18.16 -8.12 1.80
C VAL A 134 19.33 -8.93 2.36
N THR A 135 19.36 -10.24 2.13
CA THR A 135 20.49 -11.08 2.53
C THR A 135 21.31 -11.45 1.30
N VAL A 136 22.56 -10.99 1.26
CA VAL A 136 23.52 -11.29 0.18
C VAL A 136 24.79 -11.84 0.79
N ASP A 137 25.28 -12.97 0.28
CA ASP A 137 26.50 -13.66 0.77
C ASP A 137 26.50 -13.90 2.29
N GLY A 138 25.33 -14.20 2.86
CA GLY A 138 25.16 -14.44 4.30
C GLY A 138 25.11 -13.17 5.17
N VAL A 139 25.21 -11.98 4.56
CA VAL A 139 25.13 -10.69 5.26
C VAL A 139 23.76 -10.07 5.06
N ALA A 140 23.08 -9.69 6.14
CA ALA A 140 21.79 -9.00 6.10
C ALA A 140 22.00 -7.47 5.99
N HIS A 141 21.33 -6.86 5.03
CA HIS A 141 21.35 -5.41 4.77
C HIS A 141 19.94 -4.85 4.96
N GLU A 142 19.73 -4.01 5.95
CA GLU A 142 18.44 -3.36 6.20
C GLU A 142 18.09 -2.35 5.09
N VAL A 143 16.82 -2.32 4.66
CA VAL A 143 16.35 -1.41 3.58
C VAL A 143 16.01 0.00 4.07
N GLY A 144 16.09 0.26 5.36
CA GLY A 144 15.77 1.57 5.94
C GLY A 144 14.28 1.73 6.30
N ARG A 145 13.95 2.90 6.86
CA ARG A 145 12.59 3.23 7.32
C ARG A 145 12.28 4.70 7.03
N PRO A 146 11.08 5.05 6.52
CA PRO A 146 10.01 4.12 6.10
C PRO A 146 10.41 3.32 4.87
N PHE A 147 9.81 2.14 4.68
CA PHE A 147 9.95 1.33 3.49
C PHE A 147 8.56 0.99 2.95
N LEU A 148 8.20 1.56 1.81
CA LEU A 148 6.93 1.35 1.13
C LEU A 148 7.18 0.86 -0.30
N VAL A 149 6.68 -0.32 -0.64
CA VAL A 149 6.59 -0.80 -2.01
C VAL A 149 5.20 -0.48 -2.56
N ILE A 150 5.16 0.19 -3.69
CA ILE A 150 3.97 0.40 -4.51
C ILE A 150 4.16 -0.49 -5.74
N ALA A 151 3.55 -1.68 -5.73
CA ALA A 151 3.60 -2.56 -6.89
C ALA A 151 2.43 -2.26 -7.81
N THR A 152 2.68 -2.21 -9.13
CA THR A 152 1.61 -1.99 -10.10
C THR A 152 1.34 -3.25 -10.90
N GLN A 153 0.07 -3.43 -11.25
CA GLN A 153 -0.39 -4.40 -12.23
C GLN A 153 -1.25 -3.70 -13.28
N ASN A 154 -1.13 -4.16 -14.51
CA ASN A 154 -2.06 -3.79 -15.56
C ASN A 154 -3.11 -4.91 -15.70
N PRO A 155 -4.37 -4.68 -15.31
CA PRO A 155 -5.39 -5.72 -15.34
C PRO A 155 -5.77 -6.15 -16.76
N ILE A 156 -5.48 -5.33 -17.77
CA ILE A 156 -5.87 -5.57 -19.18
C ILE A 156 -4.85 -6.45 -19.91
N GLU A 157 -3.58 -6.41 -19.52
CA GLU A 157 -2.48 -7.10 -20.16
C GLU A 157 -2.36 -8.54 -19.62
N GLN A 158 -2.94 -9.51 -20.36
CA GLN A 158 -2.85 -10.93 -19.98
C GLN A 158 -1.75 -11.70 -20.70
N SER A 159 -1.34 -11.26 -21.90
CA SER A 159 -0.28 -11.91 -22.68
C SER A 159 1.11 -11.63 -22.12
N GLY A 160 1.89 -12.70 -21.89
CA GLY A 160 3.28 -12.59 -21.41
C GLY A 160 3.43 -12.17 -19.96
N THR A 161 2.39 -12.36 -19.13
CA THR A 161 2.42 -12.03 -17.71
C THR A 161 2.34 -13.27 -16.83
N TYR A 162 3.00 -13.21 -15.67
CA TYR A 162 2.92 -14.21 -14.61
C TYR A 162 2.02 -13.68 -13.51
N LYS A 163 0.82 -14.28 -13.34
CA LYS A 163 -0.07 -13.90 -12.24
C LYS A 163 0.64 -14.08 -10.89
N LEU A 164 0.48 -13.11 -10.00
CA LEU A 164 0.90 -13.28 -8.60
C LEU A 164 -0.02 -14.34 -7.96
N PRO A 165 0.57 -15.39 -7.35
CA PRO A 165 -0.21 -16.33 -6.56
C PRO A 165 -0.91 -15.63 -5.38
N GLU A 166 -2.00 -16.20 -4.90
CA GLU A 166 -2.82 -15.65 -3.82
C GLU A 166 -2.00 -15.41 -2.54
N ALA A 167 -1.09 -16.33 -2.20
CA ALA A 167 -0.20 -16.19 -1.06
C ALA A 167 0.78 -15.00 -1.18
N GLN A 168 1.07 -14.59 -2.40
CA GLN A 168 1.90 -13.40 -2.67
C GLN A 168 1.07 -12.11 -2.64
N LEU A 169 -0.16 -12.16 -3.14
CA LEU A 169 -1.11 -11.05 -3.03
C LEU A 169 -1.42 -10.71 -1.57
N ASP A 170 -1.49 -11.70 -0.70
CA ASP A 170 -1.75 -11.51 0.74
C ASP A 170 -0.64 -10.73 1.48
N ARG A 171 0.54 -10.55 0.88
CA ARG A 171 1.63 -9.70 1.41
C ARG A 171 1.38 -8.21 1.23
N PHE A 172 0.55 -7.82 0.26
CA PHE A 172 0.13 -6.44 0.11
C PHE A 172 -0.92 -6.08 1.15
N MET A 173 -0.67 -5.04 1.91
CA MET A 173 -1.59 -4.60 2.97
C MET A 173 -2.87 -4.00 2.42
N LEU A 174 -2.75 -3.23 1.35
CA LEU A 174 -3.83 -2.52 0.68
C LEU A 174 -3.76 -2.75 -0.83
N LYS A 175 -4.94 -2.81 -1.44
CA LYS A 175 -5.11 -2.69 -2.89
C LYS A 175 -5.94 -1.44 -3.18
N THR A 176 -5.51 -0.64 -4.14
CA THR A 176 -6.26 0.52 -4.63
C THR A 176 -6.05 0.70 -6.12
N SER A 177 -6.83 1.56 -6.73
CA SER A 177 -6.71 1.85 -8.16
C SER A 177 -6.51 3.34 -8.43
N ILE A 178 -5.78 3.63 -9.51
CA ILE A 178 -5.76 4.96 -10.13
C ILE A 178 -6.54 4.88 -11.43
N GLY A 179 -7.65 5.62 -11.48
CA GLY A 179 -8.45 5.80 -12.67
C GLY A 179 -7.87 6.86 -13.62
N TYR A 180 -8.48 7.00 -14.78
CA TYR A 180 -8.23 8.14 -15.65
C TYR A 180 -8.66 9.43 -14.95
N PRO A 181 -7.97 10.55 -15.22
CA PRO A 181 -8.38 11.85 -14.71
C PRO A 181 -9.76 12.24 -15.26
N THR A 182 -10.52 12.99 -14.48
CA THR A 182 -11.78 13.56 -14.94
C THR A 182 -11.57 14.54 -16.08
N LEU A 183 -12.61 14.86 -16.86
CA LEU A 183 -12.52 15.83 -17.96
C LEU A 183 -11.88 17.16 -17.48
N ALA A 184 -12.34 17.72 -16.37
CA ALA A 184 -11.83 18.98 -15.83
C ALA A 184 -10.33 18.89 -15.45
N VAL A 185 -9.87 17.75 -14.95
CA VAL A 185 -8.45 17.51 -14.65
C VAL A 185 -7.64 17.36 -15.94
N THR A 186 -8.18 16.67 -16.95
CA THR A 186 -7.56 16.50 -18.26
C THR A 186 -7.40 17.86 -18.95
N GLU A 187 -8.41 18.70 -18.93
CA GLU A 187 -8.35 20.07 -19.46
C GLU A 187 -7.23 20.90 -18.81
N ARG A 188 -7.09 20.83 -17.48
CA ARG A 188 -6.01 21.52 -16.76
C ARG A 188 -4.62 20.98 -17.12
N ILE A 189 -4.47 19.67 -17.33
CA ILE A 189 -3.22 19.06 -17.79
C ILE A 189 -2.88 19.54 -19.20
N LEU A 190 -3.85 19.56 -20.12
CA LEU A 190 -3.66 20.01 -21.50
C LEU A 190 -3.38 21.51 -21.59
N ALA A 191 -3.97 22.32 -20.72
CA ALA A 191 -3.70 23.75 -20.61
C ALA A 191 -2.30 24.07 -20.04
N GLY A 192 -1.50 23.06 -19.68
CA GLY A 192 -0.17 23.25 -19.13
C GLY A 192 -0.14 23.82 -17.70
N VAL A 193 -1.28 23.79 -17.01
CA VAL A 193 -1.41 24.24 -15.61
C VAL A 193 -0.72 23.26 -14.65
N VAL A 194 -0.53 22.02 -15.10
CA VAL A 194 0.24 21.00 -14.36
C VAL A 194 1.65 20.97 -14.91
N ASP A 195 2.60 21.34 -14.09
CA ASP A 195 4.02 21.45 -14.46
C ASP A 195 4.56 20.13 -15.05
N ARG A 196 5.45 20.20 -16.05
CA ARG A 196 6.08 19.02 -16.67
C ARG A 196 7.04 18.27 -15.72
N ASN A 197 7.48 18.93 -14.66
CA ASN A 197 8.29 18.31 -13.60
C ASN A 197 7.77 18.72 -12.20
N PRO A 198 6.53 18.32 -11.87
CA PRO A 198 5.84 18.79 -10.67
C PRO A 198 6.51 18.35 -9.36
N SER A 199 7.32 17.28 -9.40
CA SER A 199 8.04 16.82 -8.21
C SER A 199 9.15 17.78 -7.75
N ALA A 200 9.64 18.65 -8.61
CA ALA A 200 10.67 19.66 -8.26
C ALA A 200 10.11 20.84 -7.43
N SER A 201 8.81 21.08 -7.48
CA SER A 201 8.12 22.15 -6.74
C SER A 201 7.51 21.69 -5.42
N LEU A 202 7.61 20.40 -5.08
CA LEU A 202 7.05 19.86 -3.85
C LEU A 202 7.92 20.15 -2.64
N SER A 203 7.27 20.57 -1.57
CA SER A 203 7.93 20.77 -0.27
C SER A 203 7.79 19.51 0.58
N ALA A 204 8.86 19.17 1.28
CA ALA A 204 8.77 18.15 2.32
C ALA A 204 7.86 18.64 3.46
N VAL A 205 6.82 17.92 3.73
CA VAL A 205 5.82 18.26 4.77
C VAL A 205 6.10 17.50 6.04
N ILE A 206 6.63 16.28 5.91
CA ILE A 206 6.88 15.34 7.00
C ILE A 206 8.30 14.79 6.81
N THR A 207 9.03 14.56 7.89
CA THR A 207 10.31 13.84 7.83
C THR A 207 10.07 12.33 7.85
N THR A 208 11.02 11.55 7.35
CA THR A 208 10.99 10.08 7.47
C THR A 208 10.94 9.62 8.93
N GLY A 209 11.61 10.33 9.84
CA GLY A 209 11.52 10.10 11.28
C GLY A 209 10.11 10.31 11.81
N ALA A 210 9.45 11.41 11.43
CA ALA A 210 8.07 11.67 11.84
C ALA A 210 7.07 10.61 11.32
N VAL A 211 7.29 10.03 10.12
CA VAL A 211 6.48 8.90 9.64
C VAL A 211 6.64 7.68 10.55
N ALA A 212 7.87 7.42 11.03
CA ALA A 212 8.12 6.32 11.97
C ALA A 212 7.44 6.56 13.32
N ASP A 213 7.54 7.78 13.88
CA ASP A 213 6.89 8.18 15.13
C ASP A 213 5.35 8.07 15.02
N MET A 214 4.78 8.48 13.88
CA MET A 214 3.36 8.34 13.59
C MET A 214 2.92 6.87 13.53
N ALA A 215 3.76 5.99 12.97
CA ALA A 215 3.49 4.57 12.93
C ALA A 215 3.45 3.97 14.34
N ASP A 216 4.37 4.39 15.21
CA ASP A 216 4.41 3.94 16.61
C ASP A 216 3.22 4.49 17.42
N LEU A 217 2.88 5.76 17.23
CA LEU A 217 1.68 6.36 17.83
C LEU A 217 0.41 5.64 17.40
N ALA A 218 0.26 5.35 16.10
CA ALA A 218 -0.90 4.61 15.59
C ALA A 218 -1.00 3.19 16.19
N GLY A 219 0.14 2.57 16.53
CA GLY A 219 0.17 1.28 17.23
C GLY A 219 -0.52 1.32 18.61
N SER A 220 -0.56 2.48 19.26
CA SER A 220 -1.19 2.68 20.58
C SER A 220 -2.70 2.97 20.52
N VAL A 221 -3.29 3.12 19.32
CA VAL A 221 -4.74 3.34 19.15
C VAL A 221 -5.52 2.15 19.71
N HIS A 222 -6.48 2.46 20.54
CA HIS A 222 -7.32 1.46 21.20
C HIS A 222 -8.25 0.76 20.20
N VAL A 223 -8.34 -0.56 20.31
CA VAL A 223 -9.32 -1.38 19.60
C VAL A 223 -10.16 -2.11 20.64
N ASP A 224 -11.42 -1.70 20.76
CA ASP A 224 -12.35 -2.39 21.63
C ASP A 224 -12.54 -3.84 21.18
N PRO A 225 -12.61 -4.84 22.10
CA PRO A 225 -12.88 -6.23 21.75
C PRO A 225 -14.14 -6.43 20.88
N VAL A 226 -15.13 -5.57 21.00
CA VAL A 226 -16.34 -5.59 20.18
C VAL A 226 -16.03 -5.27 18.71
N ILE A 227 -15.12 -4.33 18.44
CA ILE A 227 -14.66 -4.01 17.07
C ILE A 227 -13.86 -5.18 16.48
N ALA A 228 -12.97 -5.79 17.28
CA ALA A 228 -12.22 -6.97 16.84
C ALA A 228 -13.16 -8.15 16.51
N ARG A 229 -14.20 -8.36 17.33
CA ARG A 229 -15.24 -9.36 17.09
C ARG A 229 -16.01 -9.06 15.80
N TYR A 230 -16.42 -7.81 15.59
CA TYR A 230 -17.10 -7.39 14.36
C TYR A 230 -16.28 -7.70 13.12
N ALA A 231 -14.99 -7.33 13.12
CA ALA A 231 -14.08 -7.66 12.02
C ALA A 231 -13.92 -9.18 11.81
N ALA A 232 -13.84 -9.96 12.89
CA ALA A 232 -13.78 -11.42 12.83
C ALA A 232 -15.06 -12.02 12.21
N GLN A 233 -16.23 -11.52 12.57
CA GLN A 233 -17.51 -11.95 12.01
C GLN A 233 -17.59 -11.63 10.50
N LEU A 234 -17.12 -10.47 10.07
CA LEU A 234 -17.02 -10.12 8.64
C LEU A 234 -16.10 -11.10 7.90
N VAL A 235 -14.94 -11.41 8.47
CA VAL A 235 -13.98 -12.38 7.90
C VAL A 235 -14.64 -13.77 7.76
N GLU A 236 -15.29 -14.26 8.80
CA GLU A 236 -16.00 -15.55 8.76
C GLU A 236 -17.11 -15.56 7.70
N HIS A 237 -17.83 -14.45 7.55
CA HIS A 237 -18.85 -14.33 6.50
C HIS A 237 -18.25 -14.46 5.10
N THR A 238 -17.02 -13.92 4.86
CA THR A 238 -16.32 -14.09 3.58
C THR A 238 -15.91 -15.56 3.34
N ARG A 239 -15.55 -16.29 4.39
CA ARG A 239 -15.15 -17.71 4.34
C ARG A 239 -16.34 -18.65 4.13
N ALA A 240 -17.49 -18.31 4.70
CA ALA A 240 -18.73 -19.08 4.58
C ALA A 240 -19.47 -18.84 3.27
N SER A 241 -19.05 -17.90 2.45
CA SER A 241 -19.70 -17.60 1.18
C SER A 241 -19.46 -18.69 0.15
N GLU A 242 -20.51 -19.27 -0.42
CA GLU A 242 -20.44 -20.27 -1.51
C GLU A 242 -19.75 -19.71 -2.77
N ALA A 243 -19.73 -18.39 -2.94
CA ALA A 243 -19.07 -17.71 -4.04
C ALA A 243 -17.54 -17.58 -3.86
N THR A 244 -16.97 -18.06 -2.74
CA THR A 244 -15.54 -17.96 -2.45
C THR A 244 -14.91 -19.32 -2.24
N ARG A 245 -13.81 -19.59 -2.96
CA ARG A 245 -12.91 -20.72 -2.68
C ARG A 245 -12.00 -20.43 -1.49
N LEU A 246 -11.54 -19.18 -1.37
CA LEU A 246 -10.74 -18.71 -0.22
C LEU A 246 -11.30 -17.36 0.24
N GLY A 247 -11.76 -17.32 1.49
CA GLY A 247 -12.11 -16.07 2.17
C GLY A 247 -10.87 -15.36 2.72
N VAL A 248 -11.09 -14.28 3.45
CA VAL A 248 -10.01 -13.49 4.07
C VAL A 248 -9.18 -14.34 5.04
N SER A 249 -7.85 -14.28 4.89
CA SER A 249 -6.90 -14.96 5.75
C SER A 249 -6.80 -14.31 7.14
N VAL A 250 -6.18 -15.02 8.11
CA VAL A 250 -5.86 -14.42 9.42
C VAL A 250 -4.89 -13.23 9.24
N ARG A 251 -3.94 -13.31 8.30
CA ARG A 251 -3.05 -12.19 7.94
C ARG A 251 -3.86 -10.98 7.46
N GLY A 252 -4.89 -11.19 6.64
CA GLY A 252 -5.81 -10.14 6.19
C GLY A 252 -6.60 -9.50 7.33
N ALA A 253 -7.03 -10.30 8.33
CA ALA A 253 -7.69 -9.78 9.53
C ALA A 253 -6.74 -8.91 10.38
N ILE A 254 -5.48 -9.36 10.58
CA ILE A 254 -4.45 -8.61 11.29
C ILE A 254 -4.12 -7.31 10.53
N SER A 255 -4.01 -7.37 9.21
CA SER A 255 -3.78 -6.19 8.36
C SER A 255 -4.88 -5.16 8.53
N MET A 256 -6.16 -5.59 8.61
CA MET A 256 -7.27 -4.70 8.89
C MET A 256 -7.09 -3.95 10.21
N MET A 257 -6.74 -4.63 11.29
CA MET A 257 -6.55 -3.99 12.58
C MET A 257 -5.40 -2.97 12.57
N ARG A 258 -4.31 -3.28 11.87
CA ARG A 258 -3.19 -2.35 11.72
C ARG A 258 -3.60 -1.10 10.95
N VAL A 259 -4.27 -1.27 9.81
CA VAL A 259 -4.73 -0.18 8.95
C VAL A 259 -5.80 0.65 9.65
N ALA A 260 -6.75 0.02 10.36
CA ALA A 260 -7.82 0.72 11.09
C ALA A 260 -7.27 1.61 12.21
N ARG A 261 -6.24 1.16 12.94
CA ARG A 261 -5.57 1.99 13.95
C ARG A 261 -4.92 3.23 13.32
N VAL A 262 -4.18 3.04 12.22
CA VAL A 262 -3.57 4.16 11.50
C VAL A 262 -4.64 5.09 10.94
N TYR A 263 -5.70 4.55 10.39
CA TYR A 263 -6.81 5.34 9.84
C TYR A 263 -7.49 6.17 10.93
N ALA A 264 -7.80 5.58 12.09
CA ALA A 264 -8.37 6.29 13.23
C ALA A 264 -7.44 7.40 13.73
N ALA A 265 -6.13 7.10 13.90
CA ALA A 265 -5.12 8.10 14.26
C ALA A 265 -5.04 9.25 13.24
N ALA A 266 -5.11 8.91 11.95
CA ALA A 266 -5.11 9.88 10.86
C ALA A 266 -6.39 10.73 10.80
N GLN A 267 -7.45 10.33 11.50
CA GLN A 267 -8.67 11.11 11.72
C GLN A 267 -8.65 11.86 13.08
N GLY A 268 -7.51 11.91 13.76
CA GLY A 268 -7.37 12.57 15.07
C GLY A 268 -7.96 11.76 16.24
N ARG A 269 -8.29 10.47 16.06
CA ARG A 269 -8.91 9.64 17.09
C ARG A 269 -7.91 8.63 17.68
N HIS A 270 -8.04 8.37 18.96
CA HIS A 270 -7.25 7.37 19.70
C HIS A 270 -7.96 6.02 19.85
N PHE A 271 -9.06 5.82 19.15
CA PHE A 271 -9.83 4.57 19.13
C PHE A 271 -10.42 4.30 17.75
N VAL A 272 -10.59 3.02 17.42
CA VAL A 272 -11.19 2.54 16.17
C VAL A 272 -12.72 2.47 16.32
N VAL A 273 -13.45 2.87 15.29
CA VAL A 273 -14.92 2.75 15.19
C VAL A 273 -15.34 1.77 14.08
N PRO A 274 -16.57 1.23 14.11
CA PRO A 274 -17.04 0.30 13.08
C PRO A 274 -16.94 0.85 11.65
N ASP A 275 -17.16 2.14 11.48
CA ASP A 275 -17.10 2.79 10.15
C ASP A 275 -15.70 2.83 9.56
N ASP A 276 -14.64 2.76 10.39
CA ASP A 276 -13.26 2.59 9.90
C ASP A 276 -13.12 1.24 9.19
N ILE A 277 -13.65 0.17 9.82
CA ILE A 277 -13.63 -1.17 9.23
C ILE A 277 -14.41 -1.21 7.92
N LYS A 278 -15.62 -0.62 7.88
CA LYS A 278 -16.43 -0.54 6.66
C LYS A 278 -15.72 0.18 5.53
N THR A 279 -15.09 1.32 5.82
CA THR A 279 -14.37 2.15 4.86
C THR A 279 -13.16 1.44 4.27
N LEU A 280 -12.50 0.60 5.07
CA LEU A 280 -11.26 -0.09 4.72
C LEU A 280 -11.47 -1.52 4.22
N ALA A 281 -12.68 -2.09 4.35
CA ALA A 281 -12.95 -3.50 4.04
C ALA A 281 -12.55 -3.87 2.60
N VAL A 282 -12.98 -3.12 1.61
CA VAL A 282 -12.64 -3.38 0.20
C VAL A 282 -11.14 -3.19 -0.05
N PRO A 283 -10.50 -2.05 0.25
CA PRO A 283 -9.08 -1.86 0.03
C PRO A 283 -8.19 -2.92 0.70
N VAL A 284 -8.57 -3.40 1.90
CA VAL A 284 -7.76 -4.36 2.66
C VAL A 284 -8.04 -5.80 2.26
N TRP A 285 -9.27 -6.15 1.92
CA TRP A 285 -9.67 -7.55 1.80
C TRP A 285 -9.96 -8.03 0.37
N ALA A 286 -10.38 -7.14 -0.56
CA ALA A 286 -10.83 -7.58 -1.88
C ALA A 286 -9.79 -8.42 -2.66
N HIS A 287 -8.52 -8.02 -2.60
CA HIS A 287 -7.44 -8.71 -3.30
C HIS A 287 -7.00 -10.03 -2.65
N ARG A 288 -7.56 -10.39 -1.50
CA ARG A 288 -7.29 -11.61 -0.74
C ARG A 288 -8.34 -12.69 -0.95
N LEU A 289 -9.48 -12.33 -1.55
CA LEU A 289 -10.55 -13.27 -1.87
C LEU A 289 -10.25 -14.01 -3.17
N VAL A 290 -10.40 -15.32 -3.16
CA VAL A 290 -10.41 -16.15 -4.37
C VAL A 290 -11.83 -16.59 -4.61
N LEU A 291 -12.38 -16.18 -5.74
CA LEU A 291 -13.74 -16.50 -6.09
C LEU A 291 -13.86 -17.92 -6.62
N ASP A 292 -15.04 -18.48 -6.49
CA ASP A 292 -15.41 -19.66 -7.25
C ASP A 292 -15.54 -19.28 -8.73
N PRO A 293 -15.00 -20.10 -9.68
CA PRO A 293 -15.05 -19.77 -11.11
C PRO A 293 -16.47 -19.58 -11.66
N GLU A 294 -17.46 -20.33 -11.18
CA GLU A 294 -18.85 -20.20 -11.62
C GLU A 294 -19.44 -18.87 -11.13
N ALA A 295 -19.13 -18.49 -9.89
CA ALA A 295 -19.55 -17.21 -9.33
C ALA A 295 -18.89 -16.02 -10.06
N GLU A 296 -17.61 -16.12 -10.40
CA GLU A 296 -16.89 -15.10 -11.15
C GLU A 296 -17.48 -14.97 -12.57
N PHE A 297 -17.73 -16.08 -13.25
CA PHE A 297 -18.37 -16.11 -14.57
C PHE A 297 -19.79 -15.50 -14.54
N SER A 298 -20.51 -15.67 -13.45
CA SER A 298 -21.83 -15.07 -13.22
C SER A 298 -21.80 -13.59 -12.84
N GLY A 299 -20.60 -12.97 -12.84
CA GLY A 299 -20.41 -11.54 -12.57
C GLY A 299 -20.26 -11.18 -11.08
N THR A 300 -20.09 -12.17 -10.19
CA THR A 300 -19.76 -11.89 -8.79
C THR A 300 -18.33 -11.33 -8.69
N THR A 301 -18.15 -10.31 -7.87
CA THR A 301 -16.84 -9.67 -7.62
C THR A 301 -16.46 -9.79 -6.16
N ALA A 302 -15.16 -9.71 -5.85
CA ALA A 302 -14.67 -9.68 -4.48
C ALA A 302 -15.29 -8.53 -3.69
N ASP A 303 -15.43 -7.35 -4.31
CA ASP A 303 -16.10 -6.19 -3.72
C ASP A 303 -17.55 -6.50 -3.34
N SER A 304 -18.30 -7.17 -4.23
CA SER A 304 -19.71 -7.53 -3.97
C SER A 304 -19.86 -8.50 -2.79
N ILE A 305 -18.89 -9.40 -2.60
CA ILE A 305 -18.87 -10.33 -1.46
C ILE A 305 -18.63 -9.55 -0.15
N ILE A 306 -17.66 -8.63 -0.15
CA ILE A 306 -17.39 -7.77 1.01
C ILE A 306 -18.61 -6.92 1.34
N GLN A 307 -19.27 -6.31 0.34
CA GLN A 307 -20.47 -5.51 0.57
C GLN A 307 -21.61 -6.35 1.15
N ARG A 308 -21.78 -7.60 0.69
CA ARG A 308 -22.75 -8.53 1.29
C ARG A 308 -22.43 -8.85 2.76
N ALA A 309 -21.13 -9.08 3.06
CA ALA A 309 -20.71 -9.30 4.44
C ALA A 309 -21.01 -8.08 5.33
N LEU A 310 -20.70 -6.88 4.85
CA LEU A 310 -20.99 -5.62 5.57
C LEU A 310 -22.48 -5.38 5.77
N ALA A 311 -23.33 -5.83 4.87
CA ALA A 311 -24.80 -5.73 5.00
C ALA A 311 -25.38 -6.80 5.93
N ALA A 312 -24.79 -7.98 6.00
CA ALA A 312 -25.28 -9.11 6.77
C ALA A 312 -24.85 -9.09 8.25
N VAL A 313 -23.66 -8.53 8.54
CA VAL A 313 -23.11 -8.47 9.89
C VAL A 313 -23.45 -7.13 10.53
N GLU A 314 -24.21 -7.16 11.59
CA GLU A 314 -24.61 -5.95 12.32
C GLU A 314 -23.39 -5.29 12.97
N ALA A 315 -23.22 -4.00 12.67
CA ALA A 315 -22.15 -3.22 13.28
C ALA A 315 -22.48 -2.94 14.77
N PRO A 316 -21.48 -3.06 15.66
CA PRO A 316 -21.70 -2.73 17.06
C PRO A 316 -22.06 -1.25 17.21
N LEU A 317 -23.02 -0.95 18.08
CA LEU A 317 -23.34 0.42 18.44
C LEU A 317 -22.11 1.08 19.08
N ALA A 318 -21.73 2.25 18.58
CA ALA A 318 -20.68 3.03 19.21
C ALA A 318 -21.12 3.36 20.64
N ARG A 319 -20.50 2.73 21.64
CA ARG A 319 -20.66 3.18 23.02
C ARG A 319 -19.98 4.55 23.08
N ALA A 320 -20.74 5.59 23.42
CA ALA A 320 -20.16 6.86 23.79
C ALA A 320 -19.11 6.58 24.88
N ALA A 321 -17.86 6.93 24.61
CA ALA A 321 -16.82 6.87 25.61
C ALA A 321 -17.25 7.81 26.75
N GLY A 322 -17.62 7.24 27.92
CA GLY A 322 -17.87 7.96 29.13
C GLY A 322 -16.54 8.44 29.76
#